data_d9eb83012386b0e0c531b81039216571
#
_entry.id   d9eb83012386b0e0c531b81039216571
#
_cell.length_a   1.000
_cell.length_b   1.000
_cell.length_c   1.000
_cell.angle_alpha   90.00
_cell.angle_beta   90.00
_cell.angle_gamma   90.00
#
_symmetry.space_group_name_H-M   'P 1'
#
loop_
_entity.id
_entity.type
_entity.pdbx_description
1 polymer ?
#
loop_
_entity_poly.entity_id
_entity_poly.type
_entity_poly.pdbx_seq_one_letter_code
_entity_poly.pdbx_strand_id
1 'polypeptide(L)'
;MKKAYILIGIQACGKSTFCARQLSDAVHISLDDLHTRNKENLLLTECIANGQDFVVDNTNPTKADRERYISAAKAAGFTVIGYYFRSSIGESIARNAQRTGKARVPDAAVAATHNKLELPDKSEGFDMLYYVRIENGAFISELWKDESEV
;
A
#
# COMPACT_ATOMS: atom_id res chain seq x y z
N MET A 1 21.12 -0.96 2.38
CA MET A 1 20.07 0.07 2.66
C MET A 1 18.77 -0.61 3.04
N LYS A 2 18.22 -0.24 4.17
CA LYS A 2 16.94 -0.78 4.66
C LYS A 2 15.78 -0.04 4.00
N LYS A 3 14.81 -0.77 3.46
CA LYS A 3 13.69 -0.17 2.73
C LYS A 3 12.36 -0.57 3.36
N ALA A 4 11.50 0.43 3.53
CA ALA A 4 10.12 0.25 3.96
C ALA A 4 9.21 0.73 2.84
N TYR A 5 8.44 -0.18 2.27
CA TYR A 5 7.51 0.11 1.19
C TYR A 5 6.10 0.27 1.77
N ILE A 6 5.45 1.38 1.46
CA ILE A 6 4.07 1.65 1.90
C ILE A 6 3.18 1.71 0.66
N LEU A 7 2.25 0.76 0.55
CA LEU A 7 1.31 0.74 -0.56
C LEU A 7 0.04 1.49 -0.17
N ILE A 8 -0.53 2.23 -1.10
CA ILE A 8 -1.70 3.07 -0.88
C ILE A 8 -2.67 2.83 -2.04
N GLY A 9 -3.91 2.49 -1.72
CA GLY A 9 -4.93 2.30 -2.75
C GLY A 9 -6.12 1.51 -2.23
N ILE A 10 -7.26 1.67 -2.90
CA ILE A 10 -8.49 0.97 -2.54
C ILE A 10 -8.36 -0.54 -2.82
N GLN A 11 -9.33 -1.32 -2.33
CA GLN A 11 -9.35 -2.76 -2.56
C GLN A 11 -9.36 -3.06 -4.07
N ALA A 12 -8.74 -4.16 -4.45
CA ALA A 12 -8.69 -4.65 -5.83
C ALA A 12 -8.02 -3.71 -6.84
N CYS A 13 -7.12 -2.83 -6.39
CA CYS A 13 -6.34 -1.97 -7.30
C CYS A 13 -5.00 -2.59 -7.75
N GLY A 14 -4.72 -3.82 -7.34
CA GLY A 14 -3.54 -4.56 -7.80
C GLY A 14 -2.36 -4.62 -6.83
N LYS A 15 -2.51 -4.15 -5.59
CA LYS A 15 -1.40 -4.08 -4.62
C LYS A 15 -0.71 -5.42 -4.35
N SER A 16 -1.48 -6.46 -4.05
CA SER A 16 -0.90 -7.77 -3.71
C SER A 16 -0.18 -8.40 -4.89
N THR A 17 -0.71 -8.26 -6.10
CA THR A 17 -0.05 -8.73 -7.31
C THR A 17 1.25 -7.97 -7.57
N PHE A 18 1.25 -6.67 -7.36
CA PHE A 18 2.45 -5.84 -7.48
C PHE A 18 3.53 -6.30 -6.50
N CYS A 19 3.18 -6.57 -5.24
CA CYS A 19 4.11 -7.09 -4.24
C CYS A 19 4.74 -8.40 -4.69
N ALA A 20 3.93 -9.33 -5.17
CA ALA A 20 4.40 -10.64 -5.61
C ALA A 20 5.35 -10.53 -6.81
N ARG A 21 5.10 -9.61 -7.72
CA ARG A 21 5.90 -9.44 -8.93
C ARG A 21 7.16 -8.61 -8.73
N GLN A 22 7.09 -7.53 -7.95
CA GLN A 22 8.16 -6.52 -7.89
C GLN A 22 8.80 -6.34 -6.52
N LEU A 23 8.17 -6.80 -5.45
CA LEU A 23 8.66 -6.64 -4.08
C LEU A 23 8.77 -7.97 -3.33
N SER A 24 9.02 -9.05 -4.07
CA SER A 24 9.05 -10.42 -3.51
C SER A 24 10.15 -10.65 -2.47
N ASP A 25 11.20 -9.83 -2.46
CA ASP A 25 12.29 -9.94 -1.48
C ASP A 25 11.97 -9.26 -0.15
N ALA A 26 10.93 -8.44 -0.11
CA ALA A 26 10.50 -7.76 1.11
C ALA A 26 9.50 -8.63 1.89
N VAL A 27 9.55 -8.53 3.21
CA VAL A 27 8.55 -9.22 4.05
C VAL A 27 7.18 -8.57 3.84
N HIS A 28 6.21 -9.36 3.46
CA HIS A 28 4.84 -8.90 3.16
C HIS A 28 4.04 -8.76 4.46
N ILE A 29 3.62 -7.55 4.77
CA ILE A 29 2.81 -7.25 5.95
C ILE A 29 1.41 -6.82 5.47
N SER A 30 0.41 -7.64 5.76
CA SER A 30 -0.96 -7.40 5.34
C SER A 30 -1.92 -7.80 6.46
N LEU A 31 -2.89 -6.95 6.77
CA LEU A 31 -3.93 -7.27 7.74
C LEU A 31 -4.84 -8.40 7.25
N ASP A 32 -4.99 -8.56 5.93
CA ASP A 32 -5.75 -9.67 5.38
C ASP A 32 -5.12 -11.01 5.73
N ASP A 33 -3.78 -11.07 5.76
CA ASP A 33 -3.04 -12.28 6.12
C ASP A 33 -2.91 -12.45 7.63
N LEU A 34 -2.66 -11.37 8.35
CA LEU A 34 -2.36 -11.40 9.79
C LEU A 34 -3.59 -11.31 10.67
N HIS A 35 -4.69 -10.76 10.16
CA HIS A 35 -6.01 -10.64 10.79
C HIS A 35 -6.13 -9.69 11.98
N THR A 36 -5.05 -9.38 12.70
CA THR A 36 -5.10 -8.48 13.86
C THR A 36 -3.98 -7.44 13.82
N ARG A 37 -4.27 -6.27 14.41
CA ARG A 37 -3.27 -5.21 14.58
C ARG A 37 -2.11 -5.64 15.47
N ASN A 38 -2.40 -6.49 16.47
CA ASN A 38 -1.34 -7.00 17.33
C ASN A 38 -0.32 -7.83 16.56
N LYS A 39 -0.78 -8.75 15.71
CA LYS A 39 0.11 -9.56 14.86
C LYS A 39 0.88 -8.70 13.88
N GLU A 40 0.22 -7.69 13.31
CA GLU A 40 0.90 -6.74 12.41
C GLU A 40 2.01 -5.99 13.14
N ASN A 41 1.74 -5.48 14.33
CA ASN A 41 2.73 -4.75 15.13
C ASN A 41 3.92 -5.63 15.52
N LEU A 42 3.68 -6.89 15.85
CA LEU A 42 4.75 -7.82 16.17
C LEU A 42 5.67 -8.05 14.96
N LEU A 43 5.10 -8.30 13.79
CA LEU A 43 5.87 -8.51 12.57
C LEU A 43 6.62 -7.23 12.15
N LEU A 44 5.97 -6.09 12.21
CA LEU A 44 6.58 -4.80 11.91
C LEU A 44 7.77 -4.53 12.84
N THR A 45 7.59 -4.75 14.14
CA THR A 45 8.65 -4.55 15.13
C THR A 45 9.84 -5.46 14.86
N GLU A 46 9.59 -6.72 14.49
CA GLU A 46 10.62 -7.69 14.14
C GLU A 46 11.41 -7.25 12.91
N CYS A 47 10.73 -6.82 11.84
CA CYS A 47 11.39 -6.32 10.63
C CYS A 47 12.27 -5.10 10.93
N ILE A 48 11.74 -4.17 11.73
CA ILE A 48 12.49 -2.96 12.10
C ILE A 48 13.74 -3.33 12.93
N ALA A 49 13.59 -4.20 13.93
CA ALA A 49 14.69 -4.61 14.78
C ALA A 49 15.80 -5.31 14.00
N ASN A 50 15.44 -6.09 12.99
CA ASN A 50 16.39 -6.87 12.19
C ASN A 50 16.92 -6.12 10.95
N GLY A 51 16.45 -4.90 10.69
CA GLY A 51 16.82 -4.15 9.49
C GLY A 51 16.34 -4.82 8.21
N GLN A 52 15.25 -5.55 8.28
CA GLN A 52 14.68 -6.33 7.18
C GLN A 52 13.74 -5.48 6.33
N ASP A 53 13.95 -5.47 5.02
CA ASP A 53 13.02 -4.80 4.09
C ASP A 53 11.62 -5.38 4.25
N PHE A 54 10.62 -4.49 4.28
CA PHE A 54 9.22 -4.91 4.38
C PHE A 54 8.32 -4.04 3.51
N VAL A 55 7.17 -4.60 3.17
CA VAL A 55 6.12 -3.90 2.44
C VAL A 55 4.81 -3.98 3.21
N VAL A 56 4.19 -2.83 3.45
CA VAL A 56 2.87 -2.75 4.09
C VAL A 56 1.82 -2.73 2.99
N ASP A 57 1.13 -3.85 2.83
CA ASP A 57 0.10 -4.05 1.80
C ASP A 57 -1.29 -3.98 2.43
N ASN A 58 -1.66 -2.77 2.84
CA ASN A 58 -3.00 -2.42 3.30
C ASN A 58 -3.52 -1.30 2.41
N THR A 59 -4.79 -0.93 2.55
CA THR A 59 -5.34 0.19 1.75
C THR A 59 -4.72 1.53 2.12
N ASN A 60 -4.38 1.73 3.40
CA ASN A 60 -3.72 2.94 3.92
C ASN A 60 -4.37 4.24 3.39
N PRO A 61 -5.69 4.39 3.53
CA PRO A 61 -6.40 5.44 2.81
C PRO A 61 -6.15 6.86 3.32
N THR A 62 -5.80 7.02 4.59
CA THR A 62 -5.59 8.34 5.18
C THR A 62 -4.14 8.57 5.57
N LYS A 63 -3.75 9.84 5.66
CA LYS A 63 -2.40 10.20 6.12
C LYS A 63 -2.15 9.67 7.54
N ALA A 64 -3.17 9.70 8.39
CA ALA A 64 -3.09 9.16 9.75
C ALA A 64 -2.81 7.65 9.76
N ASP A 65 -3.43 6.89 8.84
CA ASP A 65 -3.19 5.46 8.73
C ASP A 65 -1.77 5.13 8.34
N ARG A 66 -1.15 5.97 7.51
CA ARG A 66 0.22 5.78 7.01
C ARG A 66 1.28 6.21 8.01
N GLU A 67 0.96 7.19 8.85
CA GLU A 67 1.93 7.80 9.76
C GLU A 67 2.62 6.80 10.67
N ARG A 68 1.90 5.80 11.19
CA ARG A 68 2.48 4.78 12.09
C ARG A 68 3.64 4.04 11.46
N TYR A 69 3.53 3.70 10.19
CA TYR A 69 4.57 2.96 9.47
C TYR A 69 5.73 3.85 9.10
N ILE A 70 5.41 5.04 8.61
CA ILE A 70 6.41 6.01 8.16
C ILE A 70 7.27 6.46 9.34
N SER A 71 6.66 6.85 10.45
CA SER A 71 7.40 7.33 11.62
C SER A 71 8.28 6.25 12.24
N ALA A 72 7.77 5.02 12.35
CA ALA A 72 8.54 3.90 12.89
C ALA A 72 9.74 3.55 12.00
N ALA A 73 9.53 3.52 10.69
CA ALA A 73 10.58 3.22 9.72
C ALA A 73 11.65 4.32 9.70
N LYS A 74 11.24 5.58 9.69
CA LYS A 74 12.16 6.72 9.71
C LYS A 74 13.01 6.75 10.97
N ALA A 75 12.40 6.53 12.12
CA ALA A 75 13.11 6.49 13.40
C ALA A 75 14.19 5.41 13.43
N ALA A 76 14.02 4.34 12.68
CA ALA A 76 14.96 3.24 12.58
C ALA A 76 15.96 3.35 11.41
N GLY A 77 15.91 4.46 10.68
CA GLY A 77 16.84 4.72 9.56
C GLY A 77 16.49 4.04 8.25
N PHE A 78 15.25 3.61 8.07
CA PHE A 78 14.80 3.04 6.80
C PHE A 78 14.56 4.12 5.75
N THR A 79 14.81 3.76 4.49
CA THR A 79 14.35 4.57 3.35
C THR A 79 12.88 4.22 3.12
N VAL A 80 12.01 5.22 3.15
CA VAL A 80 10.56 5.03 3.02
C VAL A 80 10.14 5.31 1.59
N ILE A 81 9.55 4.30 0.94
CA ILE A 81 9.13 4.36 -0.45
C ILE A 81 7.62 4.12 -0.51
N GLY A 82 6.89 5.10 -1.02
CA GLY A 82 5.45 5.01 -1.19
C GLY A 82 5.06 4.67 -2.62
N TYR A 83 4.06 3.80 -2.77
CA TYR A 83 3.43 3.49 -4.05
C TYR A 83 1.93 3.75 -3.93
N TYR A 84 1.46 4.77 -4.63
CA TYR A 84 0.03 5.05 -4.74
C TYR A 84 -0.52 4.40 -6.00
N PHE A 85 -1.49 3.50 -5.82
CA PHE A 85 -2.13 2.79 -6.91
C PHE A 85 -3.37 3.56 -7.36
N ARG A 86 -3.52 3.74 -8.68
CA ARG A 86 -4.71 4.34 -9.24
C ARG A 86 -5.95 3.66 -8.66
N SER A 87 -6.78 4.45 -7.99
CA SER A 87 -7.92 3.96 -7.21
C SER A 87 -9.25 4.31 -7.90
N SER A 88 -9.46 3.74 -9.08
CA SER A 88 -10.72 3.86 -9.81
C SER A 88 -11.75 2.91 -9.22
N ILE A 89 -12.88 3.45 -8.73
CA ILE A 89 -13.96 2.64 -8.15
C ILE A 89 -14.46 1.61 -9.17
N GLY A 90 -14.72 2.04 -10.41
CA GLY A 90 -15.25 1.16 -11.45
C GLY A 90 -14.33 0.00 -11.78
N GLU A 91 -13.04 0.28 -11.98
CA GLU A 91 -12.05 -0.76 -12.25
C GLU A 91 -11.87 -1.71 -11.06
N SER A 92 -11.86 -1.16 -9.84
CA SER A 92 -11.69 -1.96 -8.63
C SER A 92 -12.91 -2.85 -8.37
N ILE A 93 -14.12 -2.35 -8.58
CA ILE A 93 -15.35 -3.16 -8.45
C ILE A 93 -15.34 -4.30 -9.48
N ALA A 94 -14.93 -4.01 -10.72
CA ALA A 94 -14.85 -5.02 -11.77
C ALA A 94 -13.86 -6.14 -11.42
N ARG A 95 -12.68 -5.79 -10.89
CA ARG A 95 -11.68 -6.77 -10.44
C ARG A 95 -12.16 -7.54 -9.22
N ASN A 96 -12.79 -6.85 -8.27
CA ASN A 96 -13.33 -7.46 -7.06
C ASN A 96 -14.40 -8.50 -7.38
N ALA A 97 -15.21 -8.26 -8.40
CA ALA A 97 -16.25 -9.19 -8.84
C ALA A 97 -15.69 -10.53 -9.33
N GLN A 98 -14.43 -10.58 -9.73
CA GLN A 98 -13.75 -11.80 -10.15
C GLN A 98 -13.13 -12.59 -9.00
N ARG A 99 -13.08 -11.99 -7.80
CA ARG A 99 -12.54 -12.64 -6.61
C ARG A 99 -13.59 -13.57 -6.01
N THR A 100 -13.14 -14.60 -5.28
CA THR A 100 -13.99 -15.58 -4.60
C THR A 100 -13.65 -15.64 -3.12
N GLY A 101 -14.61 -16.11 -2.31
CA GLY A 101 -14.43 -16.28 -0.88
C GLY A 101 -14.07 -15.00 -0.17
N LYS A 102 -13.16 -15.08 0.79
CA LYS A 102 -12.75 -13.95 1.63
C LYS A 102 -12.01 -12.84 0.88
N ALA A 103 -11.42 -13.15 -0.28
CA ALA A 103 -10.71 -12.17 -1.09
C ALA A 103 -11.68 -11.15 -1.71
N ARG A 104 -12.93 -11.55 -1.94
CA ARG A 104 -13.97 -10.65 -2.44
C ARG A 104 -14.58 -9.87 -1.29
N VAL A 105 -14.58 -8.53 -1.42
CA VAL A 105 -15.20 -7.65 -0.43
C VAL A 105 -16.50 -7.06 -0.98
N PRO A 106 -17.42 -6.58 -0.14
CA PRO A 106 -18.63 -5.88 -0.63
C PRO A 106 -18.25 -4.63 -1.45
N ASP A 107 -19.00 -4.37 -2.51
CA ASP A 107 -18.80 -3.17 -3.33
C ASP A 107 -18.88 -1.89 -2.49
N ALA A 108 -19.75 -1.87 -1.48
CA ALA A 108 -19.87 -0.76 -0.55
C ALA A 108 -18.57 -0.50 0.22
N ALA A 109 -17.79 -1.54 0.53
CA ALA A 109 -16.52 -1.39 1.21
C ALA A 109 -15.47 -0.73 0.31
N VAL A 110 -15.47 -1.06 -0.98
CA VAL A 110 -14.60 -0.42 -1.98
C VAL A 110 -14.93 1.08 -2.08
N ALA A 111 -16.20 1.42 -2.20
CA ALA A 111 -16.66 2.80 -2.29
C ALA A 111 -16.35 3.58 -1.00
N ALA A 112 -16.55 2.98 0.16
CA ALA A 112 -16.27 3.62 1.45
C ALA A 112 -14.78 3.94 1.61
N THR A 113 -13.91 3.04 1.20
CA THR A 113 -12.46 3.26 1.22
C THR A 113 -12.08 4.40 0.28
N HIS A 114 -12.64 4.40 -0.93
CA HIS A 114 -12.39 5.49 -1.89
C HIS A 114 -12.81 6.84 -1.34
N ASN A 115 -13.96 6.91 -0.66
CA ASN A 115 -14.48 8.18 -0.13
C ASN A 115 -13.60 8.80 0.96
N LYS A 116 -12.87 7.98 1.72
CA LYS A 116 -11.95 8.50 2.75
C LYS A 116 -10.49 8.56 2.30
N LEU A 117 -10.20 8.16 1.06
CA LEU A 117 -8.85 8.17 0.53
C LEU A 117 -8.29 9.59 0.44
N GLU A 118 -7.16 9.81 1.09
CA GLU A 118 -6.40 11.05 0.98
C GLU A 118 -5.20 10.79 0.07
N LEU A 119 -5.02 11.62 -0.95
CA LEU A 119 -3.85 11.49 -1.82
C LEU A 119 -2.58 11.66 -1.01
N PRO A 120 -1.55 10.87 -1.30
CA PRO A 120 -0.29 10.99 -0.57
C PRO A 120 0.46 12.27 -0.94
N ASP A 121 1.37 12.67 -0.04
CA ASP A 121 2.22 13.82 -0.23
C ASP A 121 3.61 13.47 0.32
N LYS A 122 4.65 13.95 -0.33
CA LYS A 122 6.02 13.71 0.13
C LYS A 122 6.28 14.23 1.54
N SER A 123 5.56 15.27 1.94
CA SER A 123 5.66 15.85 3.28
C SER A 123 5.28 14.88 4.41
N GLU A 124 4.62 13.77 4.08
CA GLU A 124 4.33 12.70 5.06
C GLU A 124 5.59 11.97 5.52
N GLY A 125 6.69 12.10 4.82
CA GLY A 125 7.97 11.47 5.15
C GLY A 125 8.45 10.45 4.13
N PHE A 126 7.83 10.40 2.94
CA PHE A 126 8.32 9.54 1.86
C PHE A 126 9.63 10.08 1.30
N ASP A 127 10.64 9.23 1.25
CA ASP A 127 11.90 9.55 0.56
C ASP A 127 11.69 9.47 -0.95
N MET A 128 10.86 8.53 -1.40
CA MET A 128 10.44 8.39 -2.78
C MET A 128 8.95 8.07 -2.80
N LEU A 129 8.22 8.64 -3.75
CA LEU A 129 6.79 8.42 -3.90
C LEU A 129 6.47 8.23 -5.38
N TYR A 130 5.74 7.13 -5.68
CA TYR A 130 5.40 6.75 -7.05
C TYR A 130 3.90 6.64 -7.25
N TYR A 131 3.47 6.92 -8.48
CA TYR A 131 2.12 6.65 -8.97
C TYR A 131 2.17 5.36 -9.79
N VAL A 132 1.31 4.40 -9.46
CA VAL A 132 1.24 3.10 -10.14
C VAL A 132 -0.11 2.93 -10.79
N ARG A 133 -0.11 2.54 -12.06
CA ARG A 133 -1.31 2.17 -12.81
C ARG A 133 -1.07 0.88 -13.58
N ILE A 134 -2.16 0.26 -14.03
CA ILE A 134 -2.10 -0.95 -14.83
C ILE A 134 -2.52 -0.61 -16.25
N GLU A 135 -1.66 -0.94 -17.24
CA GLU A 135 -1.96 -0.81 -18.66
C GLU A 135 -1.61 -2.13 -19.34
N ASN A 136 -2.58 -2.69 -20.09
CA ASN A 136 -2.39 -3.95 -20.83
C ASN A 136 -1.82 -5.08 -19.95
N GLY A 137 -2.29 -5.17 -18.71
CA GLY A 137 -1.85 -6.19 -17.76
C GLY A 137 -0.49 -5.95 -17.11
N ALA A 138 0.18 -4.84 -17.44
CA ALA A 138 1.49 -4.49 -16.88
C ALA A 138 1.37 -3.31 -15.90
N PHE A 139 2.19 -3.34 -14.84
CA PHE A 139 2.29 -2.21 -13.91
C PHE A 139 3.24 -1.16 -14.47
N ILE A 140 2.77 0.09 -14.46
CA ILE A 140 3.57 1.24 -14.87
C ILE A 140 3.72 2.14 -13.64
N SER A 141 4.96 2.38 -13.23
CA SER A 141 5.30 3.22 -12.08
C SER A 141 5.97 4.50 -12.55
N GLU A 142 5.48 5.64 -12.09
CA GLU A 142 6.02 6.96 -12.40
C GLU A 142 6.26 7.72 -11.10
N LEU A 143 7.20 8.64 -11.09
CA LEU A 143 7.39 9.52 -9.95
C LEU A 143 6.11 10.31 -9.70
N TRP A 144 5.79 10.50 -8.41
CA TRP A 144 4.62 11.26 -8.00
C TRP A 144 4.70 12.70 -8.51
N LYS A 145 3.59 13.18 -9.05
CA LYS A 145 3.42 14.57 -9.49
C LYS A 145 2.47 15.29 -8.55
N ASP A 146 2.37 16.60 -8.68
CA ASP A 146 1.40 17.38 -7.91
C ASP A 146 -0.02 16.90 -8.21
N GLU A 147 -0.93 17.05 -7.25
CA GLU A 147 -2.33 16.60 -7.37
C GLU A 147 -3.00 17.08 -8.65
N SER A 148 -2.67 18.29 -9.10
CA SER A 148 -3.22 18.85 -10.33
C SER A 148 -2.80 18.11 -11.59
N GLU A 149 -1.77 17.28 -11.54
CA GLU A 149 -1.23 16.54 -12.66
C GLU A 149 -1.67 15.07 -12.66
N VAL A 150 -2.29 14.64 -11.58
CA VAL A 150 -2.76 13.26 -11.40
C VAL A 150 -4.23 13.12 -11.76
#